data_a1fcc370eb7407e3ab6aa537d91ad2bb
#
_entry.id   a1fcc370eb7407e3ab6aa537d91ad2bb
#
_cell.length_a   1.000
_cell.length_b   1.000
_cell.length_c   1.000
_cell.angle_alpha   90.00
_cell.angle_beta   90.00
_cell.angle_gamma   90.00
#
_symmetry.space_group_name_H-M   'P 1'
#
loop_
_entity.id
_entity.type
_entity.pdbx_description
1 polymer ?
#
loop_
_entity_poly.entity_id
_entity_poly.type
_entity_poly.pdbx_seq_one_letter_code
_entity_poly.pdbx_strand_id
1 'polypeptide(L)'
;MNSTAPRQHPLDGIGRENIRITDIDVLPLSYVDPAGDLWRTGGYQVWKTDGAITRVFTDQGLVGLGEGSPYEGPGYIKEYTEQVIRPLLIGHNPFDVELLTNRGNASRRDRAPWAGVDNACWDVIGKAKGLPVYRLLATDHEPVTRVKVYASAGVEHAWYADGERDLIDEARRYQSQGYDAFKFRCGTDWQQAGMTLERYVPILERLREAVGPEFRLMHEAVGMLLGSHERIITDFAPVLERLGFYWFEEAFGDTSLECLDLYCRLRDALPTVMVSGGERFRERFEAQEWLDQRALDIVQTDCNVTGITENWHIARMAHLRGVLSIPHNWHGGGSTMANAHFVAGIPNGAYCELNQTRNPLKEGIFREPLTVRQGYMQLPDRPGFGVELIDDVQERFPYVPGPYLRPNPRLGA
;
A
#
# COMPACT_ATOMS: atom_id res chain seq x y z
N MET A 1 30.29 -26.32 -7.43
CA MET A 1 29.06 -26.50 -6.62
C MET A 1 29.10 -25.44 -5.50
N ASN A 2 28.54 -24.28 -5.73
CA ASN A 2 28.45 -23.25 -4.68
C ASN A 2 27.31 -23.64 -3.76
N SER A 3 27.62 -24.05 -2.55
CA SER A 3 26.66 -24.17 -1.47
C SER A 3 26.13 -22.74 -1.16
N THR A 4 25.05 -22.36 -1.77
CA THR A 4 24.37 -21.12 -1.41
C THR A 4 23.56 -21.39 -0.16
N ALA A 5 24.19 -21.18 1.02
CA ALA A 5 23.40 -20.99 2.22
C ALA A 5 22.37 -19.85 1.94
N PRO A 6 21.13 -19.96 2.47
CA PRO A 6 20.13 -18.92 2.28
C PRO A 6 20.68 -17.58 2.79
N ARG A 7 20.51 -16.53 1.99
CA ARG A 7 20.94 -15.17 2.37
C ARG A 7 20.13 -14.68 3.56
N GLN A 8 20.78 -14.10 4.55
CA GLN A 8 20.11 -13.53 5.71
C GLN A 8 19.57 -12.13 5.43
N HIS A 9 20.18 -11.41 4.50
CA HIS A 9 19.77 -10.11 4.01
C HIS A 9 19.82 -10.10 2.46
N PRO A 10 18.94 -9.33 1.78
CA PRO A 10 18.91 -9.28 0.31
C PRO A 10 20.23 -8.94 -0.36
N LEU A 11 21.08 -8.16 0.29
CA LEU A 11 22.39 -7.76 -0.25
C LEU A 11 23.54 -8.70 0.13
N ASP A 12 23.29 -9.75 0.93
CA ASP A 12 24.34 -10.71 1.28
C ASP A 12 24.86 -11.43 0.03
N GLY A 13 26.18 -11.42 -0.14
CA GLY A 13 26.85 -12.12 -1.26
C GLY A 13 26.63 -11.50 -2.65
N ILE A 14 25.88 -10.41 -2.78
CA ILE A 14 25.66 -9.73 -4.07
C ILE A 14 26.87 -8.91 -4.50
N GLY A 15 27.71 -8.50 -3.55
CA GLY A 15 28.83 -7.60 -3.78
C GLY A 15 28.38 -6.15 -3.84
N ARG A 16 29.15 -5.30 -3.19
CA ARG A 16 28.91 -3.86 -3.12
C ARG A 16 29.65 -3.17 -4.26
N GLU A 17 28.95 -2.33 -5.01
CA GLU A 17 29.57 -1.48 -6.03
C GLU A 17 30.13 -0.19 -5.40
N ASN A 18 31.16 0.37 -6.02
CA ASN A 18 31.72 1.65 -5.60
C ASN A 18 30.96 2.81 -6.28
N ILE A 19 29.80 3.07 -5.75
CA ILE A 19 28.85 4.10 -6.24
C ILE A 19 28.59 5.10 -5.12
N ARG A 20 28.48 6.38 -5.47
CA ARG A 20 28.18 7.45 -4.52
C ARG A 20 26.96 8.23 -4.97
N ILE A 21 26.12 8.57 -4.04
CA ILE A 21 24.99 9.50 -4.23
C ILE A 21 25.56 10.90 -4.47
N THR A 22 25.22 11.50 -5.60
CA THR A 22 25.64 12.87 -5.97
C THR A 22 24.55 13.90 -5.77
N ASP A 23 23.28 13.48 -5.90
CA ASP A 23 22.14 14.34 -5.67
C ASP A 23 20.89 13.54 -5.32
N ILE A 24 19.93 14.21 -4.67
CA ILE A 24 18.58 13.67 -4.40
C ILE A 24 17.59 14.81 -4.61
N ASP A 25 16.57 14.56 -5.42
CA ASP A 25 15.45 15.49 -5.60
C ASP A 25 14.10 14.78 -5.54
N VAL A 26 13.04 15.59 -5.48
CA VAL A 26 11.66 15.09 -5.51
C VAL A 26 10.87 15.86 -6.56
N LEU A 27 10.15 15.13 -7.39
CA LEU A 27 9.18 15.67 -8.33
C LEU A 27 7.78 15.61 -7.70
N PRO A 28 7.24 16.71 -7.19
CA PRO A 28 5.86 16.78 -6.75
C PRO A 28 4.94 16.79 -7.99
N LEU A 29 3.93 15.95 -7.97
CA LEU A 29 2.97 15.79 -9.07
C LEU A 29 1.55 15.88 -8.52
N SER A 30 0.62 16.34 -9.35
CA SER A 30 -0.82 16.34 -9.04
C SER A 30 -1.64 16.01 -10.28
N TYR A 31 -2.76 15.34 -10.07
CA TYR A 31 -3.84 15.27 -11.04
C TYR A 31 -5.10 15.84 -10.41
N VAL A 32 -5.64 16.87 -11.01
CA VAL A 32 -6.92 17.47 -10.62
C VAL A 32 -8.00 16.94 -11.56
N ASP A 33 -9.03 16.31 -11.01
CA ASP A 33 -10.16 15.88 -11.83
C ASP A 33 -10.92 17.09 -12.35
N PRO A 34 -11.23 17.18 -13.67
CA PRO A 34 -11.97 18.30 -14.23
C PRO A 34 -13.34 18.52 -13.60
N ALA A 35 -14.00 17.46 -13.12
CA ALA A 35 -15.24 17.56 -12.36
C ALA A 35 -15.01 17.95 -10.89
N GLY A 36 -13.74 17.95 -10.43
CA GLY A 36 -13.35 18.27 -9.07
C GLY A 36 -13.83 17.26 -8.03
N ASP A 37 -14.07 16.01 -8.44
CA ASP A 37 -14.71 14.99 -7.61
C ASP A 37 -14.19 13.59 -8.00
N LEU A 38 -13.03 13.22 -7.48
CA LEU A 38 -12.49 11.89 -7.71
C LEU A 38 -13.25 10.83 -6.94
N TRP A 39 -13.48 11.08 -5.67
CA TRP A 39 -14.34 10.30 -4.78
C TRP A 39 -14.63 11.10 -3.50
N ARG A 40 -15.61 10.66 -2.73
CA ARG A 40 -16.03 11.37 -1.52
C ARG A 40 -16.50 10.41 -0.43
N THR A 41 -16.48 10.93 0.79
CA THR A 41 -17.09 10.32 1.95
C THR A 41 -18.18 11.24 2.51
N GLY A 42 -18.86 10.80 3.55
CA GLY A 42 -19.76 11.66 4.30
C GLY A 42 -19.09 12.94 4.84
N GLY A 43 -17.80 12.88 5.19
CA GLY A 43 -17.08 14.00 5.81
C GLY A 43 -16.25 14.85 4.86
N TYR A 44 -15.73 14.28 3.78
CA TYR A 44 -14.78 14.97 2.88
C TYR A 44 -14.92 14.53 1.44
N GLN A 45 -14.31 15.31 0.55
CA GLN A 45 -14.17 15.03 -0.87
C GLN A 45 -12.69 15.02 -1.24
N VAL A 46 -12.27 14.01 -1.99
CA VAL A 46 -10.97 13.97 -2.66
C VAL A 46 -11.12 14.60 -4.03
N TRP A 47 -10.45 15.72 -4.27
CA TRP A 47 -10.59 16.51 -5.49
C TRP A 47 -9.37 16.47 -6.38
N LYS A 48 -8.24 15.99 -5.86
CA LYS A 48 -7.00 15.74 -6.61
C LYS A 48 -6.31 14.50 -6.07
N THR A 49 -5.46 13.89 -6.88
CA THR A 49 -4.48 12.91 -6.44
C THR A 49 -3.09 13.51 -6.57
N ASP A 50 -2.23 13.17 -5.63
CA ASP A 50 -0.86 13.67 -5.57
C ASP A 50 0.14 12.51 -5.71
N GLY A 51 1.37 12.83 -6.16
CA GLY A 51 2.52 11.95 -6.22
C GLY A 51 3.78 12.68 -5.78
N ALA A 52 4.73 11.96 -5.19
CA ALA A 52 6.01 12.50 -4.74
C ALA A 52 7.15 11.58 -5.19
N ILE A 53 7.54 11.70 -6.46
CA ILE A 53 8.57 10.83 -7.05
C ILE A 53 9.95 11.31 -6.64
N THR A 54 10.63 10.50 -5.86
CA THR A 54 12.02 10.73 -5.42
C THR A 54 12.98 10.17 -6.47
N ARG A 55 14.04 10.96 -6.79
CA ARG A 55 15.13 10.54 -7.65
C ARG A 55 16.45 10.59 -6.88
N VAL A 56 17.21 9.51 -6.93
CA VAL A 56 18.57 9.43 -6.39
C VAL A 56 19.55 9.34 -7.55
N PHE A 57 20.44 10.33 -7.65
CA PHE A 57 21.46 10.42 -8.69
C PHE A 57 22.79 9.92 -8.16
N THR A 58 23.60 9.32 -9.03
CA THR A 58 24.90 8.73 -8.66
C THR A 58 26.03 9.20 -9.55
N ASP A 59 27.27 9.06 -9.05
CA ASP A 59 28.52 9.35 -9.79
C ASP A 59 28.78 8.38 -10.96
N GLN A 60 28.02 7.27 -11.04
CA GLN A 60 28.05 6.33 -12.17
C GLN A 60 26.97 6.64 -13.22
N GLY A 61 26.26 7.75 -13.10
CA GLY A 61 25.17 8.15 -14.00
C GLY A 61 23.89 7.34 -13.86
N LEU A 62 23.79 6.47 -12.86
CA LEU A 62 22.55 5.77 -12.54
C LEU A 62 21.60 6.72 -11.80
N VAL A 63 20.31 6.63 -12.14
CA VAL A 63 19.25 7.37 -11.46
C VAL A 63 18.23 6.36 -10.94
N GLY A 64 18.00 6.37 -9.62
CA GLY A 64 16.99 5.56 -8.98
C GLY A 64 15.68 6.33 -8.82
N LEU A 65 14.57 5.63 -8.95
CA LEU A 65 13.21 6.14 -8.75
C LEU A 65 12.59 5.53 -7.50
N GLY A 66 11.91 6.33 -6.71
CA GLY A 66 11.11 5.90 -5.57
C GLY A 66 9.94 6.85 -5.37
N GLU A 67 9.06 6.53 -4.44
CA GLU A 67 7.96 7.41 -4.05
C GLU A 67 7.78 7.35 -2.54
N GLY A 68 7.68 8.51 -1.89
CA GLY A 68 7.21 8.63 -0.51
C GLY A 68 5.70 8.85 -0.48
N SER A 69 5.02 8.48 0.60
CA SER A 69 3.56 8.59 0.69
C SER A 69 3.07 10.02 0.45
N PRO A 70 2.36 10.30 -0.64
CA PRO A 70 1.94 11.65 -1.00
C PRO A 70 0.90 12.24 -0.05
N TYR A 71 0.30 11.44 0.85
CA TYR A 71 -0.62 11.92 1.88
C TYR A 71 -0.01 12.89 2.86
N GLU A 72 1.30 12.85 3.02
CA GLU A 72 2.04 13.80 3.84
C GLU A 72 2.26 15.16 3.13
N GLY A 73 1.84 15.26 1.87
CA GLY A 73 1.96 16.43 1.01
C GLY A 73 3.26 16.43 0.20
N PRO A 74 3.19 16.36 -1.14
CA PRO A 74 4.36 16.28 -2.01
C PRO A 74 5.34 17.45 -1.82
N GLY A 75 4.83 18.66 -1.54
CA GLY A 75 5.65 19.82 -1.24
C GLY A 75 6.49 19.64 0.03
N TYR A 76 5.89 19.06 1.09
CA TYR A 76 6.62 18.74 2.32
C TYR A 76 7.69 17.66 2.07
N ILE A 77 7.34 16.61 1.34
CA ILE A 77 8.29 15.53 1.03
C ILE A 77 9.49 16.10 0.28
N LYS A 78 9.25 16.98 -0.71
CA LYS A 78 10.31 17.67 -1.44
C LYS A 78 11.19 18.48 -0.50
N GLU A 79 10.59 19.38 0.28
CA GLU A 79 11.33 20.26 1.19
C GLU A 79 12.15 19.47 2.21
N TYR A 80 11.56 18.47 2.86
CA TYR A 80 12.26 17.65 3.85
C TYR A 80 13.39 16.84 3.20
N THR A 81 13.16 16.26 2.02
CA THR A 81 14.19 15.52 1.29
C THR A 81 15.37 16.43 0.93
N GLU A 82 15.12 17.63 0.38
CA GLU A 82 16.16 18.55 -0.06
C GLU A 82 16.92 19.20 1.10
N GLN A 83 16.23 19.53 2.19
CA GLN A 83 16.83 20.25 3.32
C GLN A 83 17.43 19.34 4.38
N VAL A 84 16.88 18.14 4.58
CA VAL A 84 17.30 17.23 5.65
C VAL A 84 18.01 16.00 5.11
N ILE A 85 17.40 15.28 4.16
CA ILE A 85 17.92 13.97 3.74
C ILE A 85 19.11 14.11 2.79
N ARG A 86 18.97 14.96 1.78
CA ARG A 86 20.01 15.19 0.76
C ARG A 86 21.38 15.55 1.36
N PRO A 87 21.52 16.53 2.28
CA PRO A 87 22.80 16.86 2.88
C PRO A 87 23.44 15.71 3.67
N LEU A 88 22.61 14.83 4.24
CA LEU A 88 23.07 13.67 5.00
C LEU A 88 23.57 12.54 4.13
N LEU A 89 23.03 12.38 2.91
CA LEU A 89 23.29 11.21 2.07
C LEU A 89 24.22 11.46 0.89
N ILE A 90 24.49 12.71 0.50
CA ILE A 90 25.48 12.99 -0.55
C ILE A 90 26.85 12.40 -0.16
N GLY A 91 27.46 11.67 -1.10
CA GLY A 91 28.71 10.94 -0.90
C GLY A 91 28.57 9.56 -0.27
N HIS A 92 27.40 9.21 0.29
CA HIS A 92 27.13 7.86 0.77
C HIS A 92 26.89 6.90 -0.39
N ASN A 93 27.02 5.61 -0.11
CA ASN A 93 26.77 4.56 -1.08
C ASN A 93 25.31 4.10 -0.98
N PRO A 94 24.53 4.03 -2.08
CA PRO A 94 23.15 3.58 -2.06
C PRO A 94 22.95 2.15 -1.54
N PHE A 95 24.00 1.32 -1.47
CA PHE A 95 23.95 -0.01 -0.86
C PHE A 95 23.88 0.00 0.67
N ASP A 96 24.03 1.15 1.32
CA ASP A 96 23.94 1.30 2.77
C ASP A 96 22.48 1.46 3.23
N VAL A 97 21.58 0.64 2.71
CA VAL A 97 20.12 0.76 2.92
C VAL A 97 19.74 0.70 4.39
N GLU A 98 20.46 -0.06 5.22
CA GLU A 98 20.18 -0.12 6.66
C GLU A 98 20.39 1.22 7.39
N LEU A 99 21.21 2.13 6.85
CA LEU A 99 21.35 3.48 7.39
C LEU A 99 20.12 4.35 7.12
N LEU A 100 19.29 3.97 6.14
CA LEU A 100 18.11 4.72 5.74
C LEU A 100 16.91 4.41 6.63
N THR A 101 16.91 3.25 7.31
CA THR A 101 15.78 2.77 8.11
C THR A 101 15.87 3.19 9.57
N ASN A 102 17.06 3.26 10.15
CA ASN A 102 17.26 3.59 11.55
C ASN A 102 17.10 5.09 11.81
N ARG A 103 15.86 5.56 11.92
CA ARG A 103 15.48 6.97 12.12
C ARG A 103 14.88 7.26 13.51
N GLY A 104 15.02 6.33 14.45
CA GLY A 104 14.52 6.50 15.81
C GLY A 104 13.03 6.86 15.85
N ASN A 105 12.68 7.90 16.60
CA ASN A 105 11.29 8.34 16.79
C ASN A 105 10.73 9.23 15.68
N ALA A 106 11.17 9.08 14.42
CA ALA A 106 10.62 9.85 13.32
C ALA A 106 9.09 9.64 13.21
N SER A 107 8.34 10.72 13.06
CA SER A 107 6.90 10.65 12.84
C SER A 107 6.58 9.93 11.51
N ARG A 108 5.33 9.48 11.34
CA ARG A 108 4.89 8.92 10.04
C ARG A 108 5.17 9.90 8.90
N ARG A 109 4.92 11.18 9.15
CA ARG A 109 5.16 12.25 8.18
C ARG A 109 6.63 12.34 7.76
N ASP A 110 7.55 12.24 8.73
CA ASP A 110 8.98 12.32 8.46
C ASP A 110 9.52 11.02 7.84
N ARG A 111 8.82 9.90 8.03
CA ARG A 111 9.17 8.60 7.43
C ARG A 111 8.93 8.56 5.93
N ALA A 112 7.87 9.17 5.42
CA ALA A 112 7.52 9.12 4.00
C ALA A 112 8.65 9.62 3.07
N PRO A 113 9.35 10.76 3.33
CA PRO A 113 10.52 11.16 2.55
C PRO A 113 11.65 10.13 2.56
N TRP A 114 11.94 9.52 3.71
CA TRP A 114 12.95 8.46 3.81
C TRP A 114 12.58 7.20 3.05
N ALA A 115 11.31 6.81 3.06
CA ALA A 115 10.80 5.68 2.29
C ALA A 115 11.00 5.89 0.79
N GLY A 116 10.72 7.11 0.30
CA GLY A 116 10.97 7.46 -1.09
C GLY A 116 12.44 7.32 -1.50
N VAL A 117 13.36 7.74 -0.63
CA VAL A 117 14.81 7.60 -0.86
C VAL A 117 15.25 6.15 -0.77
N ASP A 118 14.75 5.36 0.21
CA ASP A 118 15.05 3.94 0.32
C ASP A 118 14.63 3.18 -0.94
N ASN A 119 13.39 3.37 -1.39
CA ASN A 119 12.88 2.79 -2.62
C ASN A 119 13.75 3.16 -3.83
N ALA A 120 14.17 4.42 -3.95
CA ALA A 120 15.04 4.88 -5.03
C ALA A 120 16.45 4.25 -4.94
N CYS A 121 16.99 4.03 -3.74
CA CYS A 121 18.25 3.31 -3.57
C CYS A 121 18.15 1.85 -4.03
N TRP A 122 17.05 1.16 -3.74
CA TRP A 122 16.82 -0.19 -4.27
C TRP A 122 16.76 -0.23 -5.79
N ASP A 123 16.19 0.78 -6.42
CA ASP A 123 16.18 0.90 -7.89
C ASP A 123 17.60 1.11 -8.44
N VAL A 124 18.43 1.97 -7.78
CA VAL A 124 19.87 2.12 -8.13
C VAL A 124 20.59 0.79 -7.98
N ILE A 125 20.42 0.07 -6.88
CA ILE A 125 21.09 -1.21 -6.61
C ILE A 125 20.72 -2.22 -7.70
N GLY A 126 19.44 -2.32 -8.04
CA GLY A 126 18.98 -3.19 -9.13
C GLY A 126 19.62 -2.84 -10.46
N LYS A 127 19.68 -1.57 -10.81
CA LYS A 127 20.35 -1.07 -12.03
C LYS A 127 21.86 -1.37 -12.04
N ALA A 128 22.52 -1.14 -10.92
CA ALA A 128 23.96 -1.41 -10.76
C ALA A 128 24.29 -2.90 -10.87
N LYS A 129 23.40 -3.77 -10.40
CA LYS A 129 23.58 -5.23 -10.46
C LYS A 129 23.02 -5.88 -11.72
N GLY A 130 22.34 -5.12 -12.58
CA GLY A 130 21.66 -5.65 -13.77
C GLY A 130 20.49 -6.57 -13.42
N LEU A 131 19.85 -6.40 -12.27
CA LEU A 131 18.80 -7.27 -11.75
C LEU A 131 17.53 -6.47 -11.39
N PRO A 132 16.34 -7.02 -11.64
CA PRO A 132 15.11 -6.46 -11.07
C PRO A 132 15.13 -6.49 -9.54
N VAL A 133 14.50 -5.52 -8.90
CA VAL A 133 14.45 -5.41 -7.42
C VAL A 133 13.85 -6.67 -6.79
N TYR A 134 12.78 -7.24 -7.36
CA TYR A 134 12.17 -8.46 -6.82
C TYR A 134 13.15 -9.66 -6.76
N ARG A 135 14.12 -9.77 -7.70
CA ARG A 135 15.15 -10.81 -7.67
C ARG A 135 16.20 -10.56 -6.58
N LEU A 136 16.47 -9.30 -6.26
CA LEU A 136 17.35 -8.96 -5.15
C LEU A 136 16.72 -9.33 -3.81
N LEU A 137 15.42 -9.05 -3.64
CA LEU A 137 14.70 -9.29 -2.39
C LEU A 137 14.50 -10.77 -2.08
N ALA A 138 14.45 -11.64 -3.08
CA ALA A 138 14.31 -13.08 -2.90
C ALA A 138 15.62 -13.69 -2.38
N THR A 139 15.64 -14.14 -1.13
CA THR A 139 16.87 -14.64 -0.46
C THR A 139 16.99 -16.14 -0.41
N ASP A 140 15.89 -16.86 -0.29
CA ASP A 140 15.82 -18.31 -0.05
C ASP A 140 14.70 -19.01 -0.85
N HIS A 141 14.11 -18.32 -1.82
CA HIS A 141 13.05 -18.81 -2.69
C HIS A 141 13.16 -18.22 -4.09
N GLU A 142 12.45 -18.80 -5.05
CA GLU A 142 12.31 -18.23 -6.38
C GLU A 142 11.25 -17.11 -6.36
N PRO A 143 11.59 -15.90 -6.80
CA PRO A 143 10.62 -14.81 -6.85
C PRO A 143 9.59 -15.06 -7.95
N VAL A 144 8.39 -14.53 -7.75
CA VAL A 144 7.39 -14.52 -8.82
C VAL A 144 7.63 -13.33 -9.76
N THR A 145 7.35 -13.51 -11.05
CA THR A 145 7.43 -12.43 -12.05
C THR A 145 6.04 -11.86 -12.38
N ARG A 146 5.00 -12.49 -11.86
CA ARG A 146 3.61 -12.18 -12.09
C ARG A 146 2.89 -12.12 -10.75
N VAL A 147 2.58 -10.92 -10.32
CA VAL A 147 1.98 -10.64 -9.00
C VAL A 147 0.47 -10.66 -9.12
N LYS A 148 -0.18 -11.39 -8.23
CA LYS A 148 -1.62 -11.35 -8.10
C LYS A 148 -2.05 -10.03 -7.46
N VAL A 149 -3.10 -9.41 -8.01
CA VAL A 149 -3.64 -8.15 -7.47
C VAL A 149 -5.10 -8.32 -7.09
N TYR A 150 -5.50 -7.61 -6.05
CA TYR A 150 -6.94 -7.48 -5.74
C TYR A 150 -7.43 -6.08 -6.08
N ALA A 151 -8.71 -5.99 -6.46
CA ALA A 151 -9.36 -4.70 -6.65
C ALA A 151 -9.65 -4.07 -5.29
N SER A 152 -9.14 -2.85 -5.05
CA SER A 152 -9.40 -2.08 -3.84
C SER A 152 -10.19 -0.83 -4.19
N ALA A 153 -11.43 -0.73 -3.67
CA ALA A 153 -12.37 0.33 -4.02
C ALA A 153 -13.50 0.44 -2.98
N GLY A 154 -14.73 0.69 -3.41
CA GLY A 154 -15.86 0.80 -2.50
C GLY A 154 -15.89 2.11 -1.71
N VAL A 155 -15.29 3.18 -2.25
CA VAL A 155 -15.21 4.51 -1.64
C VAL A 155 -16.12 5.54 -2.32
N GLU A 156 -16.71 5.17 -3.45
CA GLU A 156 -17.58 6.06 -4.24
C GLU A 156 -19.06 5.94 -3.85
N HIS A 157 -19.38 5.00 -2.94
CA HIS A 157 -20.75 4.68 -2.57
C HIS A 157 -21.38 5.77 -1.72
N ALA A 158 -22.44 6.36 -2.24
CA ALA A 158 -23.33 7.22 -1.50
C ALA A 158 -24.45 6.35 -0.88
N TRP A 159 -24.24 5.81 0.31
CA TRP A 159 -25.19 4.94 1.01
C TRP A 159 -26.58 5.56 1.21
N TYR A 160 -26.66 6.90 1.17
CA TYR A 160 -27.93 7.65 1.19
C TYR A 160 -28.65 7.68 -0.17
N ALA A 161 -28.01 7.17 -1.23
CA ALA A 161 -28.63 7.03 -2.55
C ALA A 161 -28.85 5.52 -2.87
N ASP A 162 -28.14 4.96 -3.80
CA ASP A 162 -28.28 3.56 -4.26
C ASP A 162 -26.97 2.77 -4.06
N GLY A 163 -26.32 2.96 -2.91
CA GLY A 163 -24.99 2.44 -2.62
C GLY A 163 -24.90 0.92 -2.66
N GLU A 164 -25.98 0.23 -2.35
CA GLU A 164 -26.01 -1.24 -2.47
C GLU A 164 -25.84 -1.71 -3.89
N ARG A 165 -26.57 -1.12 -4.83
CA ARG A 165 -26.47 -1.49 -6.26
C ARG A 165 -25.10 -1.16 -6.81
N ASP A 166 -24.58 0.02 -6.49
CA ASP A 166 -23.25 0.45 -6.90
C ASP A 166 -22.18 -0.53 -6.41
N LEU A 167 -22.25 -0.99 -5.16
CA LEU A 167 -21.31 -1.96 -4.58
C LEU A 167 -21.35 -3.32 -5.30
N ILE A 168 -22.55 -3.83 -5.57
CA ILE A 168 -22.75 -5.10 -6.27
C ILE A 168 -22.26 -5.01 -7.71
N ASP A 169 -22.59 -3.94 -8.40
CA ASP A 169 -22.20 -3.72 -9.79
C ASP A 169 -20.68 -3.55 -9.91
N GLU A 170 -20.07 -2.88 -8.94
CA GLU A 170 -18.63 -2.73 -8.87
C GLU A 170 -17.93 -4.07 -8.65
N ALA A 171 -18.38 -4.87 -7.71
CA ALA A 171 -17.85 -6.21 -7.46
C ALA A 171 -17.94 -7.14 -8.68
N ARG A 172 -19.10 -7.15 -9.35
CA ARG A 172 -19.32 -7.93 -10.60
C ARG A 172 -18.43 -7.45 -11.73
N ARG A 173 -18.20 -6.15 -11.84
CA ARG A 173 -17.30 -5.57 -12.84
C ARG A 173 -15.87 -6.11 -12.63
N TYR A 174 -15.34 -6.08 -11.39
CA TYR A 174 -14.01 -6.62 -11.13
C TYR A 174 -13.93 -8.12 -11.37
N GLN A 175 -14.94 -8.87 -10.97
CA GLN A 175 -15.01 -10.30 -11.26
C GLN A 175 -14.97 -10.58 -12.77
N SER A 176 -15.70 -9.80 -13.58
CA SER A 176 -15.70 -9.91 -15.05
C SER A 176 -14.36 -9.53 -15.69
N GLN A 177 -13.56 -8.69 -15.03
CA GLN A 177 -12.20 -8.31 -15.44
C GLN A 177 -11.13 -9.34 -15.03
N GLY A 178 -11.55 -10.41 -14.34
CA GLY A 178 -10.68 -11.51 -13.94
C GLY A 178 -9.99 -11.30 -12.58
N TYR A 179 -10.39 -10.31 -11.79
CA TYR A 179 -10.00 -10.27 -10.38
C TYR A 179 -10.70 -11.41 -9.64
N ASP A 180 -10.01 -12.02 -8.67
CA ASP A 180 -10.61 -13.03 -7.80
C ASP A 180 -10.91 -12.49 -6.40
N ALA A 181 -10.61 -11.22 -6.16
CA ALA A 181 -10.76 -10.57 -4.87
C ALA A 181 -11.11 -9.09 -4.99
N PHE A 182 -11.96 -8.63 -4.08
CA PHE A 182 -12.39 -7.25 -3.97
C PHE A 182 -12.41 -6.80 -2.51
N LYS A 183 -11.63 -5.75 -2.21
CA LYS A 183 -11.65 -5.04 -0.92
C LYS A 183 -12.49 -3.78 -1.05
N PHE A 184 -13.39 -3.58 -0.10
CA PHE A 184 -14.22 -2.39 -0.03
C PHE A 184 -14.36 -1.90 1.40
N ARG A 185 -14.57 -0.58 1.53
CA ARG A 185 -14.84 0.06 2.81
C ARG A 185 -16.31 -0.04 3.16
N CYS A 186 -16.60 -0.13 4.45
CA CYS A 186 -17.95 0.05 4.88
C CYS A 186 -18.26 1.55 4.98
N GLY A 187 -19.27 1.97 4.25
CA GLY A 187 -19.96 3.22 4.50
C GLY A 187 -19.11 4.42 4.86
N THR A 188 -18.35 4.93 3.92
CA THR A 188 -17.62 6.20 4.06
C THR A 188 -18.53 7.36 4.53
N ASP A 189 -19.84 7.17 4.48
CA ASP A 189 -20.90 8.08 4.92
C ASP A 189 -21.85 7.41 5.93
N TRP A 190 -21.37 6.41 6.68
CA TRP A 190 -22.15 5.60 7.63
C TRP A 190 -23.08 6.41 8.53
N GLN A 191 -22.56 7.45 9.17
CA GLN A 191 -23.32 8.29 10.06
C GLN A 191 -24.36 9.13 9.31
N GLN A 192 -23.99 9.73 8.18
CA GLN A 192 -24.86 10.60 7.38
C GLN A 192 -26.00 9.79 6.74
N ALA A 193 -25.74 8.55 6.37
CA ALA A 193 -26.75 7.63 5.85
C ALA A 193 -27.66 7.02 6.93
N GLY A 194 -27.36 7.27 8.21
CA GLY A 194 -28.04 6.59 9.32
C GLY A 194 -27.88 5.07 9.23
N MET A 195 -26.69 4.59 8.82
CA MET A 195 -26.43 3.17 8.66
C MET A 195 -26.38 2.49 10.03
N THR A 196 -26.90 1.27 10.10
CA THR A 196 -26.85 0.38 11.26
C THR A 196 -26.50 -1.02 10.79
N LEU A 197 -26.13 -1.92 11.70
CA LEU A 197 -25.85 -3.33 11.32
C LEU A 197 -27.07 -3.99 10.69
N GLU A 198 -28.27 -3.74 11.20
CA GLU A 198 -29.50 -4.32 10.69
C GLU A 198 -29.79 -3.93 9.24
N ARG A 199 -29.32 -2.73 8.82
CA ARG A 199 -29.41 -2.28 7.43
C ARG A 199 -28.24 -2.78 6.59
N TYR A 200 -27.03 -2.86 7.18
CA TYR A 200 -25.81 -3.19 6.48
C TYR A 200 -25.67 -4.68 6.17
N VAL A 201 -26.02 -5.54 7.14
CA VAL A 201 -25.88 -7.02 6.97
C VAL A 201 -26.63 -7.54 5.75
N PRO A 202 -27.90 -7.19 5.49
CA PRO A 202 -28.60 -7.59 4.27
C PRO A 202 -27.92 -7.15 2.97
N ILE A 203 -27.19 -6.04 2.98
CA ILE A 203 -26.40 -5.58 1.81
C ILE A 203 -25.24 -6.56 1.56
N LEU A 204 -24.52 -6.95 2.60
CA LEU A 204 -23.42 -7.91 2.50
C LEU A 204 -23.90 -9.31 2.06
N GLU A 205 -25.10 -9.74 2.52
CA GLU A 205 -25.73 -10.99 2.11
C GLU A 205 -26.04 -11.00 0.61
N ARG A 206 -26.66 -9.94 0.10
CA ARG A 206 -26.93 -9.78 -1.33
C ARG A 206 -25.65 -9.64 -2.17
N LEU A 207 -24.64 -8.96 -1.64
CA LEU A 207 -23.33 -8.89 -2.30
C LEU A 207 -22.70 -10.27 -2.45
N ARG A 208 -22.69 -11.06 -1.36
CA ARG A 208 -22.17 -12.45 -1.37
C ARG A 208 -22.96 -13.33 -2.35
N GLU A 209 -24.27 -13.24 -2.34
CA GLU A 209 -25.12 -13.94 -3.30
C GLU A 209 -24.80 -13.56 -4.75
N ALA A 210 -24.60 -12.28 -4.99
CA ALA A 210 -24.36 -11.73 -6.33
C ALA A 210 -23.04 -12.17 -6.96
N VAL A 211 -21.97 -12.35 -6.17
CA VAL A 211 -20.62 -12.70 -6.65
C VAL A 211 -20.28 -14.19 -6.45
N GLY A 212 -21.08 -14.92 -5.69
CA GLY A 212 -20.87 -16.35 -5.40
C GLY A 212 -19.79 -16.59 -4.34
N PRO A 213 -19.64 -17.85 -3.87
CA PRO A 213 -18.78 -18.20 -2.74
C PRO A 213 -17.28 -18.13 -3.06
N GLU A 214 -16.88 -18.30 -4.32
CA GLU A 214 -15.47 -18.39 -4.73
C GLU A 214 -14.81 -17.01 -4.85
N PHE A 215 -15.58 -15.94 -5.02
CA PHE A 215 -15.06 -14.59 -5.12
C PHE A 215 -14.70 -14.06 -3.73
N ARG A 216 -13.43 -13.72 -3.51
CA ARG A 216 -12.93 -13.27 -2.20
C ARG A 216 -13.39 -11.85 -1.91
N LEU A 217 -14.26 -11.71 -0.92
CA LEU A 217 -14.64 -10.40 -0.37
C LEU A 217 -13.74 -10.07 0.79
N MET A 218 -13.22 -8.87 0.79
CA MET A 218 -12.35 -8.31 1.80
C MET A 218 -13.01 -7.04 2.33
N HIS A 219 -13.06 -6.91 3.64
CA HIS A 219 -13.77 -5.80 4.28
C HIS A 219 -12.80 -4.92 5.05
N GLU A 220 -12.89 -3.61 4.85
CA GLU A 220 -12.16 -2.60 5.63
C GLU A 220 -13.14 -1.82 6.51
N ALA A 221 -12.84 -1.71 7.81
CA ALA A 221 -13.76 -1.13 8.79
C ALA A 221 -13.75 0.41 8.83
N VAL A 222 -12.85 1.07 8.12
CA VAL A 222 -12.76 2.54 8.13
C VAL A 222 -14.11 3.18 7.86
N GLY A 223 -14.56 4.01 8.79
CA GLY A 223 -15.86 4.69 8.76
C GLY A 223 -17.02 3.94 9.44
N MET A 224 -16.82 2.68 9.88
CA MET A 224 -17.83 1.93 10.61
C MET A 224 -17.99 2.47 12.06
N LEU A 225 -19.19 2.81 12.43
CA LEU A 225 -19.52 3.32 13.77
C LEU A 225 -20.61 2.45 14.42
N LEU A 226 -20.19 1.48 15.24
CA LEU A 226 -21.12 0.58 15.95
C LEU A 226 -21.38 0.99 17.42
N GLY A 227 -20.81 2.11 17.84
CA GLY A 227 -20.95 2.63 19.21
C GLY A 227 -19.92 2.05 20.20
N SER A 228 -19.36 0.88 19.97
CA SER A 228 -18.24 0.32 20.74
C SER A 228 -17.44 -0.69 19.92
N HIS A 229 -16.15 -0.85 20.26
CA HIS A 229 -15.28 -1.87 19.68
C HIS A 229 -15.78 -3.29 19.99
N GLU A 230 -16.40 -3.51 21.15
CA GLU A 230 -16.95 -4.80 21.52
C GLU A 230 -17.98 -5.30 20.50
N ARG A 231 -18.85 -4.42 20.00
CA ARG A 231 -19.85 -4.78 18.99
C ARG A 231 -19.25 -5.20 17.64
N ILE A 232 -18.02 -4.74 17.33
CA ILE A 232 -17.30 -5.25 16.15
C ILE A 232 -17.02 -6.74 16.33
N ILE A 233 -16.58 -7.14 17.53
CA ILE A 233 -16.24 -8.53 17.85
C ILE A 233 -17.50 -9.39 18.01
N THR A 234 -18.50 -8.90 18.77
CA THR A 234 -19.67 -9.73 19.14
C THR A 234 -20.76 -9.77 18.08
N ASP A 235 -20.98 -8.65 17.35
CA ASP A 235 -22.13 -8.52 16.46
C ASP A 235 -21.72 -8.62 14.99
N PHE A 236 -20.57 -8.04 14.60
CA PHE A 236 -20.17 -7.95 13.17
C PHE A 236 -19.23 -9.06 12.72
N ALA A 237 -18.23 -9.45 13.52
CA ALA A 237 -17.31 -10.53 13.15
C ALA A 237 -18.02 -11.85 12.81
N PRO A 238 -19.06 -12.30 13.56
CA PRO A 238 -19.83 -13.49 13.19
C PRO A 238 -20.53 -13.39 11.84
N VAL A 239 -20.89 -12.19 11.40
CA VAL A 239 -21.48 -11.97 10.07
C VAL A 239 -20.45 -12.20 8.97
N LEU A 240 -19.23 -11.66 9.13
CA LEU A 240 -18.15 -11.86 8.18
C LEU A 240 -17.76 -13.34 8.06
N GLU A 241 -17.68 -14.02 9.20
CA GLU A 241 -17.40 -15.46 9.27
C GLU A 241 -18.47 -16.27 8.54
N ARG A 242 -19.75 -16.03 8.83
CA ARG A 242 -20.89 -16.69 8.18
C ARG A 242 -20.93 -16.46 6.67
N LEU A 243 -20.57 -15.25 6.23
CA LEU A 243 -20.55 -14.89 4.80
C LEU A 243 -19.25 -15.30 4.09
N GLY A 244 -18.28 -15.90 4.79
CA GLY A 244 -17.04 -16.38 4.21
C GLY A 244 -16.18 -15.26 3.61
N PHE A 245 -16.03 -14.15 4.35
CA PHE A 245 -15.10 -13.11 3.94
C PHE A 245 -13.66 -13.64 3.97
N TYR A 246 -12.78 -13.06 3.17
CA TYR A 246 -11.39 -13.50 3.10
C TYR A 246 -10.54 -12.86 4.18
N TRP A 247 -10.72 -11.54 4.41
CA TRP A 247 -10.15 -10.85 5.57
C TRP A 247 -11.01 -9.69 6.06
N PHE A 248 -10.70 -9.26 7.29
CA PHE A 248 -11.23 -8.07 7.92
C PHE A 248 -10.07 -7.14 8.29
N GLU A 249 -10.01 -5.96 7.66
CA GLU A 249 -8.91 -4.99 7.72
C GLU A 249 -9.24 -3.82 8.63
N GLU A 250 -8.24 -3.39 9.41
CA GLU A 250 -8.30 -2.22 10.29
C GLU A 250 -9.58 -2.12 11.13
N ALA A 251 -10.01 -3.23 11.71
CA ALA A 251 -11.29 -3.37 12.41
C ALA A 251 -11.55 -2.28 13.46
N PHE A 252 -10.51 -1.77 14.09
CA PHE A 252 -10.61 -0.73 15.12
C PHE A 252 -10.01 0.61 14.70
N GLY A 253 -9.53 0.74 13.47
CA GLY A 253 -9.00 1.97 12.87
C GLY A 253 -7.73 2.51 13.54
N ASP A 254 -7.13 1.76 14.44
CA ASP A 254 -5.92 2.11 15.18
C ASP A 254 -5.03 0.88 15.35
N THR A 255 -3.71 1.10 15.29
CA THR A 255 -2.68 0.08 15.53
C THR A 255 -1.77 0.47 16.71
N SER A 256 -2.29 1.25 17.66
CA SER A 256 -1.62 1.47 18.94
C SER A 256 -1.66 0.21 19.80
N LEU A 257 -0.75 0.09 20.74
CA LEU A 257 -0.71 -1.05 21.68
C LEU A 257 -1.98 -1.18 22.52
N GLU A 258 -2.74 -0.10 22.69
CA GLU A 258 -4.04 -0.12 23.37
C GLU A 258 -5.08 -0.96 22.63
N CYS A 259 -4.98 -1.04 21.30
CA CYS A 259 -5.85 -1.86 20.48
C CYS A 259 -5.38 -3.32 20.31
N LEU A 260 -4.17 -3.65 20.74
CA LEU A 260 -3.57 -4.98 20.52
C LEU A 260 -4.44 -6.11 21.08
N ASP A 261 -4.94 -5.96 22.32
CA ASP A 261 -5.85 -6.96 22.95
C ASP A 261 -7.15 -7.13 22.14
N LEU A 262 -7.70 -6.04 21.60
CA LEU A 262 -8.90 -6.10 20.76
C LEU A 262 -8.67 -6.91 19.49
N TYR A 263 -7.50 -6.75 18.85
CA TYR A 263 -7.16 -7.53 17.65
C TYR A 263 -6.93 -9.01 17.99
N CYS A 264 -6.29 -9.34 19.11
CA CYS A 264 -6.15 -10.72 19.56
C CYS A 264 -7.54 -11.37 19.76
N ARG A 265 -8.45 -10.68 20.45
CA ARG A 265 -9.84 -11.14 20.68
C ARG A 265 -10.64 -11.24 19.39
N LEU A 266 -10.45 -10.30 18.47
CA LEU A 266 -11.08 -10.35 17.15
C LEU A 266 -10.62 -11.59 16.38
N ARG A 267 -9.32 -11.86 16.38
CA ARG A 267 -8.76 -13.04 15.72
C ARG A 267 -9.30 -14.35 16.29
N ASP A 268 -9.48 -14.42 17.62
CA ASP A 268 -10.10 -15.56 18.27
C ASP A 268 -11.58 -15.74 17.87
N ALA A 269 -12.27 -14.64 17.56
CA ALA A 269 -13.65 -14.65 17.09
C ALA A 269 -13.82 -14.96 15.58
N LEU A 270 -12.71 -14.96 14.82
CA LEU A 270 -12.69 -15.17 13.37
C LEU A 270 -11.83 -16.40 13.00
N PRO A 271 -12.34 -17.63 13.14
CA PRO A 271 -11.57 -18.86 12.88
C PRO A 271 -11.16 -19.06 11.42
N THR A 272 -11.90 -18.51 10.44
CA THR A 272 -11.62 -18.66 9.01
C THR A 272 -11.40 -17.34 8.27
N VAL A 273 -11.90 -16.22 8.78
CA VAL A 273 -11.66 -14.89 8.24
C VAL A 273 -10.37 -14.34 8.83
N MET A 274 -9.40 -13.99 7.97
CA MET A 274 -8.12 -13.44 8.42
C MET A 274 -8.28 -12.02 8.95
N VAL A 275 -7.52 -11.70 10.00
CA VAL A 275 -7.44 -10.34 10.54
C VAL A 275 -6.21 -9.65 9.95
N SER A 276 -6.41 -8.45 9.38
CA SER A 276 -5.34 -7.70 8.73
C SER A 276 -5.23 -6.25 9.22
N GLY A 277 -4.05 -5.67 9.08
CA GLY A 277 -3.76 -4.30 9.46
C GLY A 277 -2.28 -3.99 9.47
N GLY A 278 -1.94 -2.77 9.93
CA GLY A 278 -0.54 -2.35 10.07
C GLY A 278 -0.05 -1.43 8.95
N GLU A 279 -0.91 -0.86 8.13
CA GLU A 279 -0.54 0.20 7.18
C GLU A 279 0.13 1.41 7.86
N ARG A 280 -0.11 1.56 9.17
CA ARG A 280 0.41 2.65 10.00
C ARG A 280 1.69 2.32 10.72
N PHE A 281 2.16 1.09 10.69
CA PHE A 281 3.45 0.73 11.26
C PHE A 281 4.57 1.51 10.56
N ARG A 282 5.48 2.05 11.36
CA ARG A 282 6.58 2.89 10.89
C ARG A 282 7.89 2.12 10.80
N GLU A 283 8.01 1.06 11.59
CA GLU A 283 9.25 0.30 11.73
C GLU A 283 9.00 -1.12 12.26
N ARG A 284 10.00 -1.98 12.08
CA ARG A 284 9.96 -3.41 12.46
C ARG A 284 9.64 -3.66 13.94
N PHE A 285 10.03 -2.76 14.82
CA PHE A 285 9.81 -2.94 16.26
C PHE A 285 8.33 -2.74 16.65
N GLU A 286 7.61 -1.86 15.95
CA GLU A 286 6.16 -1.73 16.12
C GLU A 286 5.45 -2.99 15.64
N ALA A 287 5.81 -3.50 14.45
CA ALA A 287 5.22 -4.72 13.90
C ALA A 287 5.55 -5.96 14.76
N GLN A 288 6.73 -6.00 15.37
CA GLN A 288 7.19 -7.17 16.15
C GLN A 288 6.21 -7.51 17.27
N GLU A 289 5.79 -6.55 18.08
CA GLU A 289 4.87 -6.79 19.19
C GLU A 289 3.55 -7.42 18.71
N TRP A 290 2.99 -6.90 17.62
CA TRP A 290 1.76 -7.41 17.01
C TRP A 290 1.92 -8.83 16.47
N LEU A 291 3.06 -9.13 15.87
CA LEU A 291 3.38 -10.45 15.34
C LEU A 291 3.63 -11.46 16.47
N ASP A 292 4.31 -11.06 17.56
CA ASP A 292 4.60 -11.91 18.72
C ASP A 292 3.31 -12.29 19.48
N GLN A 293 2.37 -11.36 19.59
CA GLN A 293 1.05 -11.59 20.19
C GLN A 293 0.07 -12.31 19.24
N ARG A 294 0.45 -12.54 17.98
CA ARG A 294 -0.40 -13.14 16.95
C ARG A 294 -1.71 -12.39 16.73
N ALA A 295 -1.66 -11.07 16.79
CA ALA A 295 -2.82 -10.21 16.61
C ALA A 295 -3.29 -10.12 15.16
N LEU A 296 -2.40 -10.40 14.20
CA LEU A 296 -2.67 -10.31 12.77
C LEU A 296 -2.36 -11.63 12.05
N ASP A 297 -3.16 -11.98 11.05
CA ASP A 297 -2.88 -13.03 10.06
C ASP A 297 -2.21 -12.44 8.81
N ILE A 298 -2.40 -11.14 8.57
CA ILE A 298 -1.82 -10.39 7.46
C ILE A 298 -1.28 -9.08 7.99
N VAL A 299 0.02 -8.80 7.76
CA VAL A 299 0.61 -7.47 8.00
C VAL A 299 0.61 -6.67 6.70
N GLN A 300 0.17 -5.39 6.77
CA GLN A 300 -0.08 -4.56 5.58
C GLN A 300 0.78 -3.29 5.54
N THR A 301 2.04 -3.39 5.94
CA THR A 301 2.98 -2.26 5.87
C THR A 301 3.21 -1.83 4.42
N ASP A 302 3.28 -0.50 4.19
CA ASP A 302 3.39 0.10 2.86
C ASP A 302 4.82 0.57 2.58
N CYS A 303 5.39 0.16 1.44
CA CYS A 303 6.73 0.59 1.01
C CYS A 303 6.88 2.11 0.88
N ASN A 304 5.78 2.85 0.73
CA ASN A 304 5.82 4.32 0.67
C ASN A 304 5.88 4.99 2.04
N VAL A 305 5.63 4.24 3.10
CA VAL A 305 5.67 4.73 4.49
C VAL A 305 6.95 4.27 5.18
N THR A 306 7.31 3.00 5.01
CA THR A 306 8.44 2.39 5.71
C THR A 306 9.68 2.21 4.84
N GLY A 307 9.55 2.20 3.51
CA GLY A 307 10.58 1.78 2.57
C GLY A 307 10.64 0.27 2.39
N ILE A 308 11.24 -0.17 1.30
CA ILE A 308 11.42 -1.61 0.98
C ILE A 308 12.27 -2.31 2.03
N THR A 309 13.35 -1.68 2.51
CA THR A 309 14.26 -2.28 3.49
C THR A 309 13.53 -2.67 4.75
N GLU A 310 12.78 -1.75 5.35
CA GLU A 310 12.04 -2.01 6.57
C GLU A 310 10.92 -3.02 6.36
N ASN A 311 10.19 -2.89 5.26
CA ASN A 311 9.14 -3.84 4.88
C ASN A 311 9.68 -5.27 4.69
N TRP A 312 10.86 -5.40 4.11
CA TRP A 312 11.48 -6.72 3.93
C TRP A 312 11.76 -7.39 5.30
N HIS A 313 12.26 -6.64 6.28
CA HIS A 313 12.47 -7.17 7.64
C HIS A 313 11.14 -7.55 8.31
N ILE A 314 10.11 -6.72 8.17
CA ILE A 314 8.77 -7.01 8.70
C ILE A 314 8.20 -8.27 8.03
N ALA A 315 8.30 -8.40 6.71
CA ALA A 315 7.85 -9.58 5.99
C ALA A 315 8.60 -10.85 6.43
N ARG A 316 9.91 -10.74 6.67
CA ARG A 316 10.71 -11.86 7.18
C ARG A 316 10.26 -12.30 8.57
N MET A 317 10.02 -11.35 9.48
CA MET A 317 9.49 -11.65 10.81
C MET A 317 8.09 -12.27 10.75
N ALA A 318 7.23 -11.77 9.87
CA ALA A 318 5.89 -12.30 9.62
C ALA A 318 5.96 -13.73 9.06
N HIS A 319 6.80 -13.98 8.05
CA HIS A 319 7.01 -15.30 7.46
C HIS A 319 7.39 -16.37 8.50
N LEU A 320 8.33 -16.04 9.41
CA LEU A 320 8.77 -16.95 10.48
C LEU A 320 7.64 -17.30 11.48
N ARG A 321 6.55 -16.54 11.48
CA ARG A 321 5.36 -16.76 12.33
C ARG A 321 4.14 -17.27 11.58
N GLY A 322 4.30 -17.56 10.28
CA GLY A 322 3.20 -18.01 9.42
C GLY A 322 2.20 -16.91 9.05
N VAL A 323 2.60 -15.64 9.20
CA VAL A 323 1.78 -14.47 8.85
C VAL A 323 2.08 -14.03 7.42
N LEU A 324 1.06 -13.67 6.65
CA LEU A 324 1.20 -13.11 5.30
C LEU A 324 1.67 -11.66 5.37
N SER A 325 2.33 -11.20 4.31
CA SER A 325 2.68 -9.79 4.11
C SER A 325 2.06 -9.32 2.79
N ILE A 326 1.02 -8.50 2.90
CA ILE A 326 0.25 -7.98 1.77
C ILE A 326 0.19 -6.46 1.93
N PRO A 327 1.05 -5.69 1.24
CA PRO A 327 1.19 -4.27 1.52
C PRO A 327 -0.08 -3.50 1.18
N HIS A 328 -0.41 -2.52 2.03
CA HIS A 328 -1.31 -1.43 1.67
C HIS A 328 -0.74 -0.66 0.48
N ASN A 329 -1.59 -0.25 -0.46
CA ASN A 329 -1.20 0.53 -1.63
C ASN A 329 -2.36 1.37 -2.18
N TRP A 330 -2.67 2.50 -1.55
CA TRP A 330 -3.74 3.41 -1.99
C TRP A 330 -3.19 4.64 -2.72
N HIS A 331 -2.17 4.47 -3.59
CA HIS A 331 -1.36 5.56 -4.15
C HIS A 331 -1.23 5.50 -5.68
N GLY A 332 -0.20 6.19 -6.19
CA GLY A 332 0.14 6.26 -7.60
C GLY A 332 1.02 5.12 -8.12
N GLY A 333 1.62 5.34 -9.27
CA GLY A 333 2.40 4.33 -9.99
C GLY A 333 3.73 3.99 -9.33
N GLY A 334 4.41 4.96 -8.72
CA GLY A 334 5.67 4.73 -8.02
C GLY A 334 5.51 3.81 -6.82
N SER A 335 4.43 4.01 -6.05
CA SER A 335 4.03 3.15 -4.95
C SER A 335 3.68 1.75 -5.40
N THR A 336 2.78 1.66 -6.37
CA THR A 336 2.33 0.36 -6.91
C THR A 336 3.50 -0.48 -7.40
N MET A 337 4.47 0.15 -8.06
CA MET A 337 5.68 -0.50 -8.53
C MET A 337 6.53 -1.04 -7.38
N ALA A 338 6.82 -0.21 -6.35
CA ALA A 338 7.63 -0.63 -5.20
C ALA A 338 6.95 -1.79 -4.45
N ASN A 339 5.65 -1.67 -4.15
CA ASN A 339 4.88 -2.71 -3.47
C ASN A 339 4.76 -4.00 -4.30
N ALA A 340 4.60 -3.90 -5.62
CA ALA A 340 4.54 -5.07 -6.49
C ALA A 340 5.88 -5.83 -6.55
N HIS A 341 7.01 -5.11 -6.66
CA HIS A 341 8.34 -5.73 -6.57
C HIS A 341 8.61 -6.35 -5.19
N PHE A 342 8.16 -5.70 -4.14
CA PHE A 342 8.24 -6.23 -2.78
C PHE A 342 7.47 -7.55 -2.65
N VAL A 343 6.19 -7.58 -3.04
CA VAL A 343 5.36 -8.80 -2.99
C VAL A 343 5.98 -9.93 -3.81
N ALA A 344 6.53 -9.62 -4.98
CA ALA A 344 7.16 -10.60 -5.85
C ALA A 344 8.44 -11.21 -5.26
N GLY A 345 9.14 -10.46 -4.41
CA GLY A 345 10.43 -10.83 -3.83
C GLY A 345 10.38 -11.42 -2.43
N ILE A 346 9.20 -11.61 -1.83
CA ILE A 346 9.05 -12.18 -0.48
C ILE A 346 8.32 -13.52 -0.51
N PRO A 347 8.63 -14.47 0.40
CA PRO A 347 8.04 -15.82 0.36
C PRO A 347 6.58 -15.88 0.83
N ASN A 348 6.13 -14.91 1.59
CA ASN A 348 4.79 -14.81 2.18
C ASN A 348 3.93 -13.70 1.58
N GLY A 349 4.30 -13.18 0.39
CA GLY A 349 3.48 -12.27 -0.40
C GLY A 349 2.38 -13.03 -1.16
N ALA A 350 1.13 -12.62 -1.02
CA ALA A 350 0.02 -13.27 -1.71
C ALA A 350 -0.65 -12.36 -2.76
N TYR A 351 -0.76 -11.09 -2.46
CA TYR A 351 -1.38 -10.08 -3.31
C TYR A 351 -0.63 -8.75 -3.24
N CYS A 352 -0.77 -7.93 -4.29
CA CYS A 352 -0.53 -6.50 -4.23
C CYS A 352 -1.88 -5.77 -4.32
N GLU A 353 -2.10 -4.79 -3.47
CA GLU A 353 -3.27 -3.94 -3.53
C GLU A 353 -3.26 -3.11 -4.81
N LEU A 354 -4.42 -2.99 -5.45
CA LEU A 354 -4.57 -2.12 -6.61
C LEU A 354 -5.80 -1.22 -6.45
N ASN A 355 -5.54 0.03 -6.08
CA ASN A 355 -6.55 1.08 -6.01
C ASN A 355 -7.26 1.24 -7.37
N GLN A 356 -8.58 1.10 -7.38
CA GLN A 356 -9.41 1.19 -8.59
C GLN A 356 -10.02 2.57 -8.80
N THR A 357 -9.80 3.53 -7.89
CA THR A 357 -10.25 4.90 -8.11
C THR A 357 -9.50 5.53 -9.28
N ARG A 358 -10.13 6.52 -9.91
CA ARG A 358 -9.51 7.25 -11.01
C ARG A 358 -8.26 7.99 -10.53
N ASN A 359 -7.11 7.52 -10.96
CA ASN A 359 -5.82 8.13 -10.65
C ASN A 359 -4.85 8.00 -11.82
N PRO A 360 -4.82 8.97 -12.75
CA PRO A 360 -3.91 8.93 -13.89
C PRO A 360 -2.43 8.91 -13.56
N LEU A 361 -2.05 9.24 -12.30
CA LEU A 361 -0.67 9.08 -11.84
C LEU A 361 -0.27 7.61 -11.67
N LYS A 362 -1.21 6.66 -11.70
CA LYS A 362 -0.88 5.22 -11.64
C LYS A 362 -0.18 4.72 -12.90
N GLU A 363 -0.74 5.08 -14.04
CA GLU A 363 -0.25 4.57 -15.33
C GLU A 363 0.49 5.65 -16.14
N GLY A 364 0.07 6.91 -16.00
CA GLY A 364 0.46 7.99 -16.92
C GLY A 364 1.84 8.60 -16.67
N ILE A 365 2.52 8.27 -15.58
CA ILE A 365 3.85 8.82 -15.26
C ILE A 365 4.99 8.01 -15.89
N PHE A 366 4.74 6.80 -16.34
CA PHE A 366 5.76 5.92 -16.92
C PHE A 366 5.62 5.83 -18.44
N ARG A 367 6.77 5.65 -19.13
CA ARG A 367 6.82 5.37 -20.59
C ARG A 367 6.10 4.09 -20.94
N GLU A 368 6.28 3.07 -20.11
CA GLU A 368 5.60 1.78 -20.18
C GLU A 368 4.84 1.54 -18.88
N PRO A 369 3.51 1.69 -18.89
CA PRO A 369 2.72 1.55 -17.68
C PRO A 369 2.66 0.10 -17.20
N LEU A 370 2.55 -0.08 -15.88
CA LEU A 370 2.24 -1.38 -15.30
C LEU A 370 0.86 -1.83 -15.76
N THR A 371 0.78 -2.99 -16.36
CA THR A 371 -0.48 -3.52 -16.90
C THR A 371 -1.00 -4.68 -16.07
N VAL A 372 -2.31 -4.65 -15.79
CA VAL A 372 -3.02 -5.74 -15.13
C VAL A 372 -3.88 -6.49 -16.14
N ARG A 373 -3.77 -7.81 -16.15
CA ARG A 373 -4.60 -8.68 -17.00
C ARG A 373 -5.06 -9.88 -16.19
N GLN A 374 -6.35 -10.13 -16.17
CA GLN A 374 -6.95 -11.27 -15.48
C GLN A 374 -6.51 -11.35 -14.00
N GLY A 375 -6.56 -10.22 -13.27
CA GLY A 375 -6.19 -10.15 -11.86
C GLY A 375 -4.69 -10.31 -11.57
N TYR A 376 -3.81 -10.15 -12.57
CA TYR A 376 -2.38 -10.24 -12.41
C TYR A 376 -1.65 -9.06 -13.04
N MET A 377 -0.63 -8.57 -12.35
CA MET A 377 0.34 -7.59 -12.84
C MET A 377 1.62 -8.31 -13.26
N GLN A 378 2.04 -8.13 -14.49
CA GLN A 378 3.33 -8.62 -14.99
C GLN A 378 4.41 -7.60 -14.66
N LEU A 379 5.43 -8.01 -13.89
CA LEU A 379 6.57 -7.16 -13.60
C LEU A 379 7.57 -7.13 -14.75
N PRO A 380 8.23 -5.99 -14.99
CA PRO A 380 9.31 -5.91 -15.97
C PRO A 380 10.50 -6.79 -15.54
N ASP A 381 11.05 -7.56 -16.45
CA ASP A 381 12.32 -8.28 -16.23
C ASP A 381 13.49 -7.41 -16.69
N ARG A 382 13.56 -6.19 -16.15
CA ARG A 382 14.62 -5.19 -16.41
C ARG A 382 15.25 -4.75 -15.09
N PRO A 383 16.52 -4.26 -15.12
CA PRO A 383 17.21 -3.82 -13.92
C PRO A 383 16.45 -2.74 -13.14
N GLY A 384 16.58 -2.78 -11.82
CA GLY A 384 15.87 -1.88 -10.92
C GLY A 384 14.38 -2.22 -10.84
N PHE A 385 13.54 -1.21 -10.82
CA PHE A 385 12.09 -1.40 -10.96
C PHE A 385 11.67 -1.62 -12.43
N GLY A 386 12.58 -1.44 -13.38
CA GLY A 386 12.32 -1.68 -14.78
C GLY A 386 11.38 -0.69 -15.45
N VAL A 387 11.19 0.48 -14.87
CA VAL A 387 10.34 1.56 -15.40
C VAL A 387 11.13 2.85 -15.60
N GLU A 388 10.64 3.71 -16.48
CA GLU A 388 11.17 5.03 -16.75
C GLU A 388 10.06 6.07 -16.73
N LEU A 389 10.33 7.25 -16.18
CA LEU A 389 9.40 8.37 -16.25
C LEU A 389 9.29 8.88 -17.68
N ILE A 390 8.11 9.40 -18.04
CA ILE A 390 7.97 10.22 -19.24
C ILE A 390 8.74 11.52 -19.11
N ASP A 391 9.26 12.07 -20.20
CA ASP A 391 10.11 13.27 -20.16
C ASP A 391 9.36 14.51 -19.67
N ASP A 392 8.08 14.60 -20.01
CA ASP A 392 7.17 15.72 -19.74
C ASP A 392 6.30 15.51 -18.49
N VAL A 393 6.73 14.67 -17.54
CA VAL A 393 5.91 14.27 -16.37
C VAL A 393 5.39 15.46 -15.56
N GLN A 394 6.22 16.49 -15.33
CA GLN A 394 5.84 17.68 -14.57
C GLN A 394 4.95 18.65 -15.38
N GLU A 395 5.09 18.66 -16.70
CA GLU A 395 4.22 19.43 -17.58
C GLU A 395 2.82 18.78 -17.68
N ARG A 396 2.79 17.46 -17.74
CA ARG A 396 1.56 16.66 -17.81
C ARG A 396 0.81 16.61 -16.48
N PHE A 397 1.55 16.57 -15.37
CA PHE A 397 1.00 16.48 -14.01
C PHE A 397 1.57 17.60 -13.12
N PRO A 398 1.29 18.88 -13.45
CA PRO A 398 1.83 19.98 -12.67
C PRO A 398 1.33 19.93 -11.23
N TYR A 399 2.26 20.14 -10.30
CA TYR A 399 1.92 20.12 -8.87
C TYR A 399 0.99 21.26 -8.49
N VAL A 400 -0.09 20.93 -7.82
CA VAL A 400 -1.04 21.88 -7.24
C VAL A 400 -0.90 21.87 -5.72
N PRO A 401 -0.39 22.93 -5.10
CA PRO A 401 -0.21 23.01 -3.64
C PRO A 401 -1.53 22.91 -2.87
N GLY A 402 -1.42 22.52 -1.60
CA GLY A 402 -2.54 22.41 -0.67
C GLY A 402 -3.06 20.99 -0.49
N PRO A 403 -4.01 20.79 0.43
CA PRO A 403 -4.51 19.47 0.78
C PRO A 403 -5.30 18.84 -0.38
N TYR A 404 -5.20 17.53 -0.53
CA TYR A 404 -5.99 16.76 -1.50
C TYR A 404 -7.43 16.52 -1.02
N LEU A 405 -7.68 16.72 0.28
CA LEU A 405 -8.99 16.66 0.90
C LEU A 405 -9.61 18.04 1.02
N ARG A 406 -10.92 18.13 0.81
CA ARG A 406 -11.73 19.30 1.12
C ARG A 406 -13.06 18.89 1.78
N PRO A 407 -13.75 19.76 2.52
CA PRO A 407 -15.08 19.43 3.05
C PRO A 407 -16.02 18.97 1.94
N ASN A 408 -16.83 17.97 2.23
CA ASN A 408 -17.82 17.50 1.26
C ASN A 408 -18.88 18.59 1.03
N PRO A 409 -19.01 19.14 -0.20
CA PRO A 409 -19.93 20.24 -0.47
C PRO A 409 -21.41 19.88 -0.32
N ARG A 410 -21.75 18.60 -0.25
CA ARG A 410 -23.12 18.12 -0.02
C ARG A 410 -23.55 18.14 1.44
N LEU A 411 -22.61 18.38 2.39
CA LEU A 411 -22.96 18.49 3.82
C LEU A 411 -23.55 19.86 4.20
N GLY A 412 -23.52 20.82 3.30
CA GLY A 412 -24.05 22.18 3.53
C GLY A 412 -25.24 22.54 2.67
N ALA A 413 -25.85 21.59 1.99
CA ALA A 413 -27.03 21.80 1.15
C ALA A 413 -28.29 21.28 1.81
#